data_64886e2675afe5401f910cbf0f102d9b
#
_entry.id   64886e2675afe5401f910cbf0f102d9b
#
_cell.length_a   1.000
_cell.length_b   1.000
_cell.length_c   1.000
_cell.angle_alpha   90.00
_cell.angle_beta   90.00
_cell.angle_gamma   90.00
#
_symmetry.space_group_name_H-M   'P 1'
#
loop_
_entity.id
_entity.type
_entity.pdbx_description
1 polymer ?
#
loop_
_entity_poly.entity_id
_entity_poly.type
_entity_poly.pdbx_seq_one_letter_code
_entity_poly.pdbx_strand_id
1 'polypeptide(L)'
;MGTRSRTDVVLCYMENRVDRKLLDQLRKKLEAMDVGSTAMSQESVAEAIAPPQWWNPFPKTRYTERPDVAAASVLEGDILLIIDNTPAVMLLPCSLFRFLEEVNDYYFPPLVGTYLRIVRVIVLLLTLFVTPLWYLLVKSPDTLRQSLHFLLIEDEYYVPLILQLLLVEFIIDVLKLASLNTPDVLSNSFSMLGALILGDFAVQARWLVPEVLVYMAFVAIANYAQHSYEMGYAVKLCRMALLLLIWLFDWWGFIGGILGILALVASTRPLIGKGYLYPLIPFNGKDLWALLHHRPIDRNNS
;
A
#
# COMPACT_ATOMS: atom_id res chain seq x y z
N MET A 1 21.48 -1.76 21.72
CA MET A 1 21.18 -0.36 21.36
C MET A 1 20.31 0.27 22.44
N GLY A 2 20.30 1.61 22.55
CA GLY A 2 19.58 2.35 23.59
C GLY A 2 20.40 2.59 24.86
N THR A 3 20.27 3.79 25.45
CA THR A 3 21.00 4.19 26.67
C THR A 3 20.25 3.81 27.93
N ARG A 4 18.92 3.71 27.89
CA ARG A 4 18.05 3.35 29.03
C ARG A 4 17.55 1.91 28.97
N SER A 5 17.29 1.37 27.78
CA SER A 5 16.95 -0.04 27.56
C SER A 5 17.97 -0.65 26.59
N ARG A 6 18.61 -1.75 27.01
CA ARG A 6 19.52 -2.49 26.12
C ARG A 6 18.67 -3.42 25.25
N THR A 7 18.56 -3.10 23.97
CA THR A 7 17.86 -3.93 22.98
C THR A 7 18.89 -4.50 22.02
N ASP A 8 18.87 -5.80 21.82
CA ASP A 8 19.74 -6.45 20.86
C ASP A 8 19.17 -6.29 19.46
N VAL A 9 20.05 -5.95 18.51
CA VAL A 9 19.71 -5.76 17.10
C VAL A 9 20.68 -6.57 16.28
N VAL A 10 20.15 -7.52 15.50
CA VAL A 10 20.94 -8.45 14.69
C VAL A 10 20.71 -8.18 13.21
N LEU A 11 21.81 -8.10 12.45
CA LEU A 11 21.79 -8.03 10.99
C LEU A 11 22.03 -9.45 10.45
N CYS A 12 21.06 -9.97 9.69
CA CYS A 12 21.15 -11.23 9.01
C CYS A 12 21.19 -10.99 7.49
N TYR A 13 22.20 -11.52 6.81
CA TYR A 13 22.40 -11.34 5.37
C TYR A 13 23.26 -12.47 4.80
N MET A 14 23.25 -12.65 3.48
CA MET A 14 24.09 -13.61 2.79
C MET A 14 25.31 -12.89 2.19
N GLU A 15 26.51 -13.23 2.67
CA GLU A 15 27.78 -12.53 2.34
C GLU A 15 28.08 -12.45 0.83
N ASN A 16 27.72 -13.49 0.08
CA ASN A 16 27.97 -13.58 -1.37
C ASN A 16 26.89 -12.91 -2.24
N ARG A 17 25.77 -12.44 -1.65
CA ARG A 17 24.64 -11.85 -2.39
C ARG A 17 24.30 -10.43 -1.96
N VAL A 18 24.66 -10.05 -0.74
CA VAL A 18 24.36 -8.72 -0.20
C VAL A 18 25.14 -7.62 -0.93
N ASP A 19 24.48 -6.50 -1.20
CA ASP A 19 25.17 -5.28 -1.63
C ASP A 19 25.89 -4.65 -0.42
N ARG A 20 27.23 -4.78 -0.42
CA ARG A 20 28.09 -4.29 0.68
C ARG A 20 27.94 -2.81 0.93
N LYS A 21 27.65 -2.00 -0.10
CA LYS A 21 27.45 -0.55 0.06
C LYS A 21 26.18 -0.27 0.88
N LEU A 22 25.11 -1.04 0.64
CA LEU A 22 23.86 -0.91 1.41
C LEU A 22 24.05 -1.39 2.85
N LEU A 23 24.77 -2.48 3.05
CA LEU A 23 25.10 -3.00 4.39
C LEU A 23 25.90 -1.97 5.20
N ASP A 24 26.92 -1.36 4.61
CA ASP A 24 27.74 -0.33 5.27
C ASP A 24 26.93 0.95 5.56
N GLN A 25 26.04 1.34 4.67
CA GLN A 25 25.09 2.45 4.92
C GLN A 25 24.19 2.16 6.11
N LEU A 26 23.63 0.94 6.19
CA LEU A 26 22.79 0.54 7.30
C LEU A 26 23.55 0.52 8.62
N ARG A 27 24.75 -0.09 8.63
CA ARG A 27 25.61 -0.11 9.84
C ARG A 27 25.91 1.29 10.36
N LYS A 28 26.34 2.19 9.48
CA LYS A 28 26.60 3.60 9.86
C LYS A 28 25.38 4.30 10.44
N LYS A 29 24.18 4.06 9.87
CA LYS A 29 22.96 4.64 10.40
C LYS A 29 22.59 4.08 11.77
N LEU A 30 22.73 2.76 11.96
CA LEU A 30 22.50 2.11 13.24
C LEU A 30 23.50 2.57 14.31
N GLU A 31 24.78 2.72 13.96
CA GLU A 31 25.82 3.24 14.88
C GLU A 31 25.62 4.70 15.24
N ALA A 32 25.12 5.52 14.31
CA ALA A 32 24.81 6.94 14.53
C ALA A 32 23.51 7.18 15.29
N MET A 33 22.74 6.11 15.55
CA MET A 33 21.45 6.20 16.21
C MET A 33 21.61 6.53 17.70
N ASP A 34 21.16 7.72 18.08
CA ASP A 34 21.09 8.14 19.50
C ASP A 34 19.64 8.03 19.98
N VAL A 35 19.26 6.85 20.47
CA VAL A 35 17.92 6.59 21.00
C VAL A 35 18.02 6.27 22.49
N GLY A 36 17.38 7.08 23.30
CA GLY A 36 17.36 6.87 24.74
C GLY A 36 16.66 5.57 25.17
N SER A 37 15.64 5.16 24.41
CA SER A 37 14.86 3.94 24.66
C SER A 37 14.20 3.46 23.38
N THR A 38 14.27 2.17 23.11
CA THR A 38 13.58 1.48 22.00
C THR A 38 12.25 0.89 22.49
N ALA A 39 11.43 1.70 23.17
CA ALA A 39 10.22 1.24 23.84
C ALA A 39 9.20 0.59 22.91
N MET A 40 9.15 1.00 21.62
CA MET A 40 8.30 0.42 20.57
C MET A 40 9.09 -0.48 19.62
N SER A 41 10.22 -0.99 20.05
CA SER A 41 11.08 -1.96 19.34
C SER A 41 11.36 -1.57 17.89
N GLN A 42 10.78 -2.29 16.91
CA GLN A 42 11.10 -2.10 15.49
C GLN A 42 10.70 -0.72 14.96
N GLU A 43 9.58 -0.15 15.40
CA GLU A 43 9.13 1.17 14.96
C GLU A 43 10.07 2.27 15.42
N SER A 44 10.54 2.20 16.68
CA SER A 44 11.51 3.17 17.20
C SER A 44 12.83 3.14 16.42
N VAL A 45 13.28 1.96 16.00
CA VAL A 45 14.47 1.82 15.17
C VAL A 45 14.20 2.34 13.75
N ALA A 46 13.06 2.01 13.17
CA ALA A 46 12.67 2.49 11.84
C ALA A 46 12.61 4.03 11.79
N GLU A 47 11.97 4.66 12.77
CA GLU A 47 11.88 6.11 12.88
C GLU A 47 13.25 6.78 13.08
N ALA A 48 14.11 6.19 13.91
CA ALA A 48 15.43 6.74 14.18
C ALA A 48 16.36 6.74 12.97
N ILE A 49 16.25 5.73 12.09
CA ILE A 49 17.06 5.64 10.87
C ILE A 49 16.39 6.19 9.62
N ALA A 50 15.05 6.43 9.68
CA ALA A 50 14.30 6.96 8.57
C ALA A 50 14.57 8.46 8.36
N PRO A 51 14.62 8.94 7.10
CA PRO A 51 14.63 10.37 6.84
C PRO A 51 13.30 10.99 7.28
N PRO A 52 13.29 12.18 7.92
CA PRO A 52 12.09 12.85 8.39
C PRO A 52 11.22 13.29 7.20
N GLN A 53 10.12 12.58 6.96
CA GLN A 53 9.14 12.86 5.92
C GLN A 53 7.74 12.53 6.45
N TRP A 54 7.29 13.24 7.49
CA TRP A 54 5.99 13.02 8.15
C TRP A 54 4.78 13.21 7.23
N TRP A 55 4.92 14.03 6.17
CA TRP A 55 3.87 14.33 5.20
C TRP A 55 3.70 13.25 4.12
N ASN A 56 4.63 12.28 4.04
CA ASN A 56 4.61 11.25 3.03
C ASN A 56 3.99 9.95 3.59
N PRO A 57 2.81 9.52 3.09
CA PRO A 57 2.12 8.35 3.60
C PRO A 57 2.71 7.02 3.12
N PHE A 58 3.63 7.03 2.14
CA PHE A 58 4.19 5.79 1.60
C PHE A 58 5.13 5.11 2.60
N PRO A 59 4.96 3.78 2.83
CA PRO A 59 5.79 3.03 3.75
C PRO A 59 7.24 2.97 3.26
N LYS A 60 8.18 3.11 4.20
CA LYS A 60 9.64 3.11 3.94
C LYS A 60 10.30 1.82 4.39
N THR A 61 9.57 1.00 5.13
CA THR A 61 9.98 -0.29 5.70
C THR A 61 8.99 -1.36 5.32
N ARG A 62 9.47 -2.58 5.23
CA ARG A 62 8.63 -3.77 5.05
C ARG A 62 8.94 -4.74 6.18
N TYR A 63 7.90 -5.32 6.75
CA TYR A 63 8.02 -6.28 7.85
C TYR A 63 7.44 -7.63 7.45
N THR A 64 7.94 -8.68 8.09
CA THR A 64 7.36 -10.02 7.98
C THR A 64 7.47 -10.77 9.29
N GLU A 65 6.43 -11.50 9.65
CA GLU A 65 6.41 -12.46 10.77
C GLU A 65 6.66 -13.89 10.29
N ARG A 66 6.78 -14.08 8.98
CA ARG A 66 6.95 -15.39 8.35
C ARG A 66 8.44 -15.69 8.13
N PRO A 67 8.98 -16.77 8.75
CA PRO A 67 10.39 -17.14 8.59
C PRO A 67 10.75 -17.56 7.15
N ASP A 68 9.81 -18.17 6.42
CA ASP A 68 10.02 -18.56 5.00
C ASP A 68 10.19 -17.34 4.09
N VAL A 69 9.40 -16.28 4.33
CA VAL A 69 9.52 -14.97 3.65
C VAL A 69 10.88 -14.33 3.94
N ALA A 70 11.27 -14.31 5.22
CA ALA A 70 12.56 -13.78 5.65
C ALA A 70 13.73 -14.55 5.00
N ALA A 71 13.69 -15.87 5.00
CA ALA A 71 14.71 -16.70 4.38
C ALA A 71 14.81 -16.47 2.87
N ALA A 72 13.67 -16.42 2.15
CA ALA A 72 13.63 -16.12 0.72
C ALA A 72 14.27 -14.76 0.41
N SER A 73 13.94 -13.72 1.19
CA SER A 73 14.50 -12.37 1.01
C SER A 73 16.02 -12.35 1.20
N VAL A 74 16.56 -13.06 2.20
CA VAL A 74 18.02 -13.17 2.39
C VAL A 74 18.69 -13.88 1.20
N LEU A 75 18.05 -14.92 0.66
CA LEU A 75 18.55 -15.62 -0.52
C LEU A 75 18.53 -14.73 -1.78
N GLU A 76 17.66 -13.73 -1.83
CA GLU A 76 17.64 -12.71 -2.90
C GLU A 76 18.68 -11.59 -2.71
N GLY A 77 19.32 -11.53 -1.54
CA GLY A 77 20.36 -10.54 -1.22
C GLY A 77 19.87 -9.39 -0.35
N ASP A 78 18.67 -9.50 0.22
CA ASP A 78 18.16 -8.53 1.18
C ASP A 78 18.86 -8.68 2.54
N ILE A 79 18.81 -7.62 3.34
CA ILE A 79 19.31 -7.55 4.70
C ILE A 79 18.11 -7.63 5.64
N LEU A 80 18.13 -8.56 6.57
CA LEU A 80 17.15 -8.62 7.66
C LEU A 80 17.68 -7.89 8.87
N LEU A 81 16.82 -7.07 9.46
CA LEU A 81 17.06 -6.47 10.76
C LEU A 81 16.11 -7.14 11.77
N ILE A 82 16.70 -7.92 12.67
CA ILE A 82 15.99 -8.63 13.74
C ILE A 82 16.21 -7.83 15.02
N ILE A 83 15.12 -7.43 15.66
CA ILE A 83 15.13 -6.59 16.84
C ILE A 83 14.50 -7.36 17.98
N ASP A 84 15.14 -7.40 19.11
CA ASP A 84 14.65 -8.08 20.31
C ASP A 84 13.28 -7.57 20.74
N ASN A 85 12.45 -8.44 21.29
CA ASN A 85 11.07 -8.18 21.71
C ASN A 85 10.11 -7.79 20.57
N THR A 86 10.40 -8.19 19.31
CA THR A 86 9.49 -7.98 18.18
C THR A 86 9.08 -9.31 17.53
N PRO A 87 7.80 -9.48 17.18
CA PRO A 87 7.35 -10.68 16.47
C PRO A 87 7.75 -10.67 14.99
N ALA A 88 8.05 -9.51 14.42
CA ALA A 88 8.35 -9.32 13.00
C ALA A 88 9.79 -8.90 12.77
N VAL A 89 10.33 -9.26 11.61
CA VAL A 89 11.65 -8.82 11.13
C VAL A 89 11.49 -7.79 10.02
N MET A 90 12.40 -6.80 9.99
CA MET A 90 12.43 -5.75 8.97
C MET A 90 13.25 -6.21 7.77
N LEU A 91 12.71 -6.05 6.57
CA LEU A 91 13.32 -6.40 5.29
C LEU A 91 13.85 -5.15 4.60
N LEU A 92 15.12 -5.14 4.22
CA LEU A 92 15.81 -4.02 3.59
C LEU A 92 16.67 -4.49 2.40
N PRO A 93 16.78 -3.70 1.32
CA PRO A 93 16.14 -2.41 1.04
C PRO A 93 14.66 -2.52 0.68
N CYS A 94 13.92 -1.42 0.85
CA CYS A 94 12.52 -1.36 0.51
C CYS A 94 12.28 -0.45 -0.70
N SER A 95 11.50 -0.94 -1.68
CA SER A 95 11.05 -0.16 -2.85
C SER A 95 9.55 -0.39 -3.08
N LEU A 96 8.92 0.49 -3.86
CA LEU A 96 7.49 0.38 -4.18
C LEU A 96 7.13 -1.02 -4.73
N PHE A 97 7.96 -1.55 -5.61
CA PHE A 97 7.73 -2.84 -6.25
C PHE A 97 7.83 -4.02 -5.30
N ARG A 98 8.65 -3.92 -4.25
CA ARG A 98 8.78 -4.95 -3.21
C ARG A 98 7.50 -5.13 -2.38
N PHE A 99 6.63 -4.12 -2.31
CA PHE A 99 5.31 -4.25 -1.68
C PHE A 99 4.30 -5.01 -2.55
N LEU A 100 4.57 -5.14 -3.86
CA LEU A 100 3.74 -5.89 -4.80
C LEU A 100 4.15 -7.36 -4.88
N GLU A 101 5.31 -7.73 -4.34
CA GLU A 101 5.79 -9.10 -4.26
C GLU A 101 5.18 -9.81 -3.06
N GLU A 102 4.70 -11.02 -3.29
CA GLU A 102 4.24 -11.90 -2.24
C GLU A 102 4.97 -13.23 -2.32
N VAL A 103 5.40 -13.74 -1.17
CA VAL A 103 6.14 -15.01 -1.12
C VAL A 103 5.29 -16.20 -1.53
N ASN A 104 3.98 -16.11 -1.34
CA ASN A 104 3.08 -17.14 -1.84
C ASN A 104 3.20 -17.34 -3.36
N ASP A 105 3.63 -16.33 -4.12
CA ASP A 105 3.85 -16.45 -5.57
C ASP A 105 4.93 -17.49 -5.91
N TYR A 106 5.89 -17.73 -5.00
CA TYR A 106 6.97 -18.73 -5.18
C TYR A 106 6.49 -20.17 -5.00
N TYR A 107 5.35 -20.37 -4.35
CA TYR A 107 4.75 -21.70 -4.20
C TYR A 107 3.93 -22.13 -5.42
N PHE A 108 3.61 -21.19 -6.31
CA PHE A 108 2.86 -21.47 -7.54
C PHE A 108 3.80 -21.69 -8.74
N PRO A 109 3.32 -22.40 -9.79
CA PRO A 109 4.04 -22.44 -11.07
C PRO A 109 4.33 -21.02 -11.58
N PRO A 110 5.48 -20.81 -12.30
CA PRO A 110 5.93 -19.47 -12.72
C PRO A 110 4.88 -18.65 -13.48
N LEU A 111 4.06 -19.30 -14.30
CA LEU A 111 2.98 -18.65 -15.04
C LEU A 111 1.91 -18.07 -14.09
N VAL A 112 1.51 -18.84 -13.08
CA VAL A 112 0.48 -18.43 -12.10
C VAL A 112 1.02 -17.32 -11.21
N GLY A 113 2.26 -17.44 -10.71
CA GLY A 113 2.91 -16.38 -9.93
C GLY A 113 3.02 -15.07 -10.71
N THR A 114 3.41 -15.12 -11.99
CA THR A 114 3.45 -13.93 -12.86
C THR A 114 2.06 -13.32 -13.05
N TYR A 115 1.04 -14.14 -13.30
CA TYR A 115 -0.35 -13.67 -13.40
C TYR A 115 -0.82 -12.95 -12.15
N LEU A 116 -0.59 -13.53 -10.96
CA LEU A 116 -0.99 -12.92 -9.69
C LEU A 116 -0.28 -11.58 -9.42
N ARG A 117 1.01 -11.46 -9.79
CA ARG A 117 1.73 -10.18 -9.71
C ARG A 117 1.10 -9.10 -10.59
N ILE A 118 0.75 -9.45 -11.84
CA ILE A 118 0.10 -8.52 -12.76
C ILE A 118 -1.27 -8.11 -12.20
N VAL A 119 -2.05 -9.05 -11.68
CA VAL A 119 -3.35 -8.75 -11.04
C VAL A 119 -3.19 -7.77 -9.88
N ARG A 120 -2.18 -7.94 -9.01
CA ARG A 120 -1.93 -6.99 -7.90
C ARG A 120 -1.61 -5.58 -8.39
N VAL A 121 -0.78 -5.45 -9.43
CA VAL A 121 -0.50 -4.13 -10.03
C VAL A 121 -1.78 -3.50 -10.57
N ILE A 122 -2.59 -4.27 -11.30
CA ILE A 122 -3.88 -3.79 -11.82
C ILE A 122 -4.81 -3.39 -10.67
N VAL A 123 -4.94 -4.21 -9.64
CA VAL A 123 -5.78 -3.93 -8.46
C VAL A 123 -5.31 -2.66 -7.76
N LEU A 124 -4.01 -2.44 -7.57
CA LEU A 124 -3.47 -1.20 -6.99
C LEU A 124 -3.88 0.02 -7.81
N LEU A 125 -3.72 -0.04 -9.13
CA LEU A 125 -4.09 1.06 -10.04
C LEU A 125 -5.61 1.30 -10.03
N LEU A 126 -6.40 0.24 -10.08
CA LEU A 126 -7.85 0.35 -9.99
C LEU A 126 -8.30 0.94 -8.65
N THR A 127 -7.69 0.52 -7.55
CA THR A 127 -7.98 1.09 -6.21
C THR A 127 -7.70 2.59 -6.15
N LEU A 128 -6.68 3.07 -6.86
CA LEU A 128 -6.35 4.49 -6.91
C LEU A 128 -7.26 5.28 -7.85
N PHE A 129 -7.59 4.74 -9.02
CA PHE A 129 -8.17 5.52 -10.12
C PHE A 129 -9.67 5.30 -10.37
N VAL A 130 -10.26 4.16 -9.99
CA VAL A 130 -11.65 3.84 -10.35
C VAL A 130 -12.63 4.91 -9.88
N THR A 131 -12.63 5.23 -8.60
CA THR A 131 -13.58 6.21 -8.03
C THR A 131 -13.29 7.64 -8.48
N PRO A 132 -12.02 8.14 -8.52
CA PRO A 132 -11.76 9.47 -9.06
C PRO A 132 -12.10 9.63 -10.53
N LEU A 133 -11.79 8.63 -11.35
CA LEU A 133 -12.09 8.68 -12.78
C LEU A 133 -13.61 8.65 -13.02
N TRP A 134 -14.33 7.75 -12.32
CA TRP A 134 -15.78 7.70 -12.38
C TRP A 134 -16.41 9.03 -11.94
N TYR A 135 -15.96 9.60 -10.81
CA TYR A 135 -16.43 10.90 -10.33
C TYR A 135 -16.21 12.02 -11.34
N LEU A 136 -15.04 12.05 -11.98
CA LEU A 136 -14.71 13.02 -13.02
C LEU A 136 -15.64 12.87 -14.25
N LEU A 137 -15.92 11.63 -14.67
CA LEU A 137 -16.81 11.36 -15.79
C LEU A 137 -18.25 11.77 -15.50
N VAL A 138 -18.76 11.50 -14.31
CA VAL A 138 -20.11 11.91 -13.90
C VAL A 138 -20.22 13.44 -13.81
N LYS A 139 -19.16 14.12 -13.37
CA LYS A 139 -19.12 15.59 -13.29
C LYS A 139 -19.04 16.26 -14.66
N SER A 140 -18.53 15.57 -15.69
CA SER A 140 -18.35 16.08 -17.05
C SER A 140 -19.04 15.20 -18.09
N PRO A 141 -20.38 15.11 -18.11
CA PRO A 141 -21.12 14.18 -18.96
C PRO A 141 -20.92 14.42 -20.46
N ASP A 142 -20.63 15.64 -20.87
CA ASP A 142 -20.41 16.03 -22.29
C ASP A 142 -19.17 15.35 -22.91
N THR A 143 -18.25 14.86 -22.07
CA THR A 143 -17.05 14.14 -22.53
C THR A 143 -17.29 12.65 -22.74
N LEU A 144 -18.42 12.12 -22.26
CA LEU A 144 -18.75 10.71 -22.33
C LEU A 144 -19.29 10.31 -23.71
N ARG A 145 -18.71 9.23 -24.23
CA ARG A 145 -19.25 8.58 -25.43
C ARG A 145 -20.59 7.93 -25.09
N GLN A 146 -21.55 7.95 -26.01
CA GLN A 146 -22.90 7.41 -25.80
C GLN A 146 -22.93 5.96 -25.27
N SER A 147 -21.90 5.15 -25.62
CA SER A 147 -21.76 3.77 -25.12
C SER A 147 -21.38 3.67 -23.63
N LEU A 148 -21.00 4.76 -22.98
CA LEU A 148 -20.62 4.81 -21.56
C LEU A 148 -21.66 5.53 -20.69
N HIS A 149 -22.83 5.86 -21.26
CA HIS A 149 -23.91 6.53 -20.51
C HIS A 149 -24.42 5.72 -19.32
N PHE A 150 -24.23 4.40 -19.31
CA PHE A 150 -24.58 3.55 -18.17
C PHE A 150 -23.77 3.85 -16.89
N LEU A 151 -22.69 4.62 -17.01
CA LEU A 151 -21.87 5.07 -15.84
C LEU A 151 -22.46 6.32 -15.18
N LEU A 152 -23.40 7.01 -15.85
CA LEU A 152 -24.05 8.20 -15.31
C LEU A 152 -25.10 7.77 -14.30
N ILE A 153 -25.32 8.67 -13.32
CA ILE A 153 -26.35 8.51 -12.30
C ILE A 153 -27.66 8.99 -12.88
N GLU A 154 -28.67 8.14 -12.88
CA GLU A 154 -30.03 8.46 -13.33
C GLU A 154 -30.94 8.89 -12.17
N ASP A 155 -30.64 8.43 -10.97
CA ASP A 155 -31.44 8.69 -9.76
C ASP A 155 -31.18 10.07 -9.17
N GLU A 156 -32.24 10.68 -8.63
CA GLU A 156 -32.13 11.92 -7.85
C GLU A 156 -31.50 11.65 -6.48
N TYR A 157 -30.57 12.48 -6.05
CA TYR A 157 -29.90 12.40 -4.75
C TYR A 157 -29.82 13.76 -4.06
N TYR A 158 -29.90 13.75 -2.72
CA TYR A 158 -29.87 14.98 -1.90
C TYR A 158 -28.45 15.36 -1.46
N VAL A 159 -27.57 14.38 -1.27
CA VAL A 159 -26.20 14.61 -0.79
C VAL A 159 -25.25 14.76 -1.98
N PRO A 160 -24.43 15.81 -2.03
CA PRO A 160 -23.43 15.95 -3.10
C PRO A 160 -22.55 14.70 -3.24
N LEU A 161 -22.27 14.27 -4.46
CA LEU A 161 -21.59 13.01 -4.79
C LEU A 161 -20.22 12.88 -4.10
N ILE A 162 -19.46 13.99 -4.02
CA ILE A 162 -18.17 13.99 -3.31
C ILE A 162 -18.33 13.65 -1.82
N LEU A 163 -19.37 14.17 -1.18
CA LEU A 163 -19.64 13.86 0.23
C LEU A 163 -20.06 12.41 0.41
N GLN A 164 -20.83 11.85 -0.52
CA GLN A 164 -21.20 10.42 -0.50
C GLN A 164 -19.95 9.55 -0.54
N LEU A 165 -19.02 9.82 -1.49
CA LEU A 165 -17.76 9.08 -1.61
C LEU A 165 -16.92 9.17 -0.33
N LEU A 166 -16.74 10.37 0.23
CA LEU A 166 -15.97 10.56 1.46
C LEU A 166 -16.64 9.92 2.67
N LEU A 167 -17.98 9.99 2.74
CA LEU A 167 -18.76 9.36 3.83
C LEU A 167 -18.59 7.84 3.80
N VAL A 168 -18.72 7.21 2.63
CA VAL A 168 -18.56 5.75 2.51
C VAL A 168 -17.12 5.34 2.83
N GLU A 169 -16.10 6.11 2.40
CA GLU A 169 -14.71 5.88 2.82
C GLU A 169 -14.55 5.89 4.35
N PHE A 170 -15.16 6.89 5.01
CA PHE A 170 -15.12 6.99 6.45
C PHE A 170 -15.84 5.82 7.13
N ILE A 171 -17.00 5.42 6.62
CA ILE A 171 -17.75 4.27 7.12
C ILE A 171 -16.93 2.98 7.02
N ILE A 172 -16.24 2.76 5.89
CA ILE A 172 -15.35 1.60 5.70
C ILE A 172 -14.23 1.60 6.76
N ASP A 173 -13.64 2.76 7.08
CA ASP A 173 -12.62 2.84 8.13
C ASP A 173 -13.18 2.57 9.52
N VAL A 174 -14.36 3.11 9.82
CA VAL A 174 -15.04 2.84 11.10
C VAL A 174 -15.33 1.34 11.25
N LEU A 175 -15.79 0.68 10.17
CA LEU A 175 -16.03 -0.77 10.18
C LEU A 175 -14.72 -1.55 10.40
N LYS A 176 -13.61 -1.13 9.76
CA LYS A 176 -12.29 -1.74 9.99
C LYS A 176 -11.83 -1.57 11.44
N LEU A 177 -11.94 -0.36 12.00
CA LEU A 177 -11.57 -0.10 13.39
C LEU A 177 -12.46 -0.87 14.38
N ALA A 178 -13.75 -0.96 14.10
CA ALA A 178 -14.68 -1.74 14.91
C ALA A 178 -14.31 -3.23 14.89
N SER A 179 -13.93 -3.78 13.73
CA SER A 179 -13.55 -5.19 13.61
C SER A 179 -12.29 -5.57 14.42
N LEU A 180 -11.35 -4.63 14.60
CA LEU A 180 -10.14 -4.85 15.40
C LEU A 180 -10.44 -4.97 16.92
N ASN A 181 -11.52 -4.34 17.38
CA ASN A 181 -11.88 -4.27 18.79
C ASN A 181 -13.01 -5.24 19.19
N THR A 182 -13.58 -5.95 18.22
CA THR A 182 -14.73 -6.84 18.44
C THR A 182 -14.29 -8.30 18.38
N PRO A 183 -14.76 -9.19 19.29
CA PRO A 183 -14.52 -10.62 19.19
C PRO A 183 -15.03 -11.18 17.85
N ASP A 184 -14.27 -12.09 17.23
CA ASP A 184 -14.51 -12.62 15.88
C ASP A 184 -15.95 -13.11 15.63
N VAL A 185 -16.58 -13.72 16.63
CA VAL A 185 -17.95 -14.24 16.55
C VAL A 185 -18.98 -13.13 16.33
N LEU A 186 -18.80 -11.94 16.90
CA LEU A 186 -19.73 -10.81 16.79
C LEU A 186 -19.38 -9.88 15.64
N SER A 187 -18.10 -9.83 15.23
CA SER A 187 -17.60 -8.95 14.16
C SER A 187 -18.33 -9.20 12.84
N ASN A 188 -18.56 -10.43 12.45
CA ASN A 188 -19.29 -10.78 11.23
C ASN A 188 -20.75 -10.30 11.27
N SER A 189 -21.43 -10.46 12.40
CA SER A 189 -22.83 -10.05 12.55
C SER A 189 -22.98 -8.52 12.51
N PHE A 190 -22.11 -7.78 13.18
CA PHE A 190 -22.11 -6.32 13.16
C PHE A 190 -21.75 -5.74 11.79
N SER A 191 -20.80 -6.36 11.10
CA SER A 191 -20.42 -5.95 9.74
C SER A 191 -21.57 -6.16 8.76
N MET A 192 -22.27 -7.28 8.86
CA MET A 192 -23.41 -7.60 8.00
C MET A 192 -24.61 -6.68 8.29
N LEU A 193 -24.94 -6.43 9.56
CA LEU A 193 -25.98 -5.49 9.94
C LEU A 193 -25.64 -4.05 9.52
N GLY A 194 -24.39 -3.62 9.72
CA GLY A 194 -23.95 -2.30 9.30
C GLY A 194 -24.04 -2.11 7.80
N ALA A 195 -23.62 -3.08 7.00
CA ALA A 195 -23.72 -3.04 5.55
C ALA A 195 -25.17 -2.99 5.05
N LEU A 196 -26.05 -3.80 5.66
CA LEU A 196 -27.47 -3.85 5.29
C LEU A 196 -28.19 -2.56 5.67
N ILE A 197 -28.01 -2.09 6.90
CA ILE A 197 -28.68 -0.86 7.38
C ILE A 197 -28.19 0.36 6.62
N LEU A 198 -26.86 0.52 6.48
CA LEU A 198 -26.27 1.67 5.79
C LEU A 198 -26.49 1.62 4.28
N GLY A 199 -26.50 0.42 3.67
CA GLY A 199 -26.73 0.27 2.24
C GLY A 199 -28.19 0.55 1.86
N ASP A 200 -29.10 -0.28 2.31
CA ASP A 200 -30.49 -0.22 1.86
C ASP A 200 -31.21 1.06 2.30
N PHE A 201 -31.07 1.45 3.57
CA PHE A 201 -31.78 2.64 4.08
C PHE A 201 -31.19 3.94 3.55
N ALA A 202 -29.87 4.03 3.36
CA ALA A 202 -29.25 5.23 2.81
C ALA A 202 -29.63 5.47 1.35
N VAL A 203 -29.78 4.38 0.56
CA VAL A 203 -30.25 4.45 -0.83
C VAL A 203 -31.73 4.81 -0.87
N GLN A 204 -32.59 4.15 -0.05
CA GLN A 204 -34.01 4.48 0.04
C GLN A 204 -34.26 5.93 0.49
N ALA A 205 -33.42 6.46 1.36
CA ALA A 205 -33.46 7.85 1.79
C ALA A 205 -32.85 8.84 0.77
N ARG A 206 -32.34 8.37 -0.37
CA ARG A 206 -31.62 9.15 -1.39
C ARG A 206 -30.40 9.90 -0.86
N TRP A 207 -29.79 9.39 0.22
CA TRP A 207 -28.54 9.92 0.76
C TRP A 207 -27.33 9.39 0.00
N LEU A 208 -27.40 8.12 -0.43
CA LEU A 208 -26.39 7.47 -1.25
C LEU A 208 -27.01 6.96 -2.55
N VAL A 209 -26.27 7.05 -3.62
CA VAL A 209 -26.65 6.40 -4.88
C VAL A 209 -26.04 4.99 -4.96
N PRO A 210 -26.73 4.03 -5.61
CA PRO A 210 -26.24 2.64 -5.71
C PRO A 210 -24.85 2.53 -6.34
N GLU A 211 -24.55 3.37 -7.33
CA GLU A 211 -23.27 3.37 -8.05
C GLU A 211 -22.09 3.69 -7.09
N VAL A 212 -22.27 4.64 -6.16
CA VAL A 212 -21.25 4.93 -5.13
C VAL A 212 -20.96 3.69 -4.31
N LEU A 213 -22.01 2.97 -3.89
CA LEU A 213 -21.83 1.76 -3.08
C LEU A 213 -21.10 0.66 -3.86
N VAL A 214 -21.42 0.47 -5.14
CA VAL A 214 -20.78 -0.54 -6.01
C VAL A 214 -19.29 -0.23 -6.18
N TYR A 215 -18.94 1.02 -6.56
CA TYR A 215 -17.54 1.39 -6.75
C TYR A 215 -16.75 1.37 -5.44
N MET A 216 -17.36 1.80 -4.34
CA MET A 216 -16.70 1.79 -3.04
C MET A 216 -16.56 0.38 -2.47
N ALA A 217 -17.52 -0.52 -2.71
CA ALA A 217 -17.39 -1.93 -2.34
C ALA A 217 -16.25 -2.60 -3.12
N PHE A 218 -16.15 -2.35 -4.44
CA PHE A 218 -15.03 -2.82 -5.23
C PHE A 218 -13.68 -2.34 -4.67
N VAL A 219 -13.57 -1.05 -4.38
CA VAL A 219 -12.35 -0.45 -3.81
C VAL A 219 -12.02 -1.05 -2.44
N ALA A 220 -13.03 -1.28 -1.58
CA ALA A 220 -12.83 -1.90 -0.28
C ALA A 220 -12.26 -3.33 -0.42
N ILE A 221 -12.86 -4.16 -1.30
CA ILE A 221 -12.39 -5.51 -1.57
C ILE A 221 -10.97 -5.48 -2.17
N ALA A 222 -10.73 -4.60 -3.14
CA ALA A 222 -9.43 -4.42 -3.78
C ALA A 222 -8.34 -4.01 -2.78
N ASN A 223 -8.69 -3.22 -1.77
CA ASN A 223 -7.77 -2.83 -0.70
C ASN A 223 -7.40 -3.99 0.22
N TYR A 224 -8.31 -4.96 0.44
CA TYR A 224 -7.99 -6.20 1.18
C TYR A 224 -7.09 -7.15 0.38
N ALA A 225 -7.09 -7.07 -0.95
CA ALA A 225 -6.19 -7.86 -1.79
C ALA A 225 -4.72 -7.36 -1.74
N GLN A 226 -4.46 -6.20 -1.12
CA GLN A 226 -3.13 -5.66 -0.91
C GLN A 226 -2.48 -6.30 0.33
N HIS A 227 -1.28 -6.84 0.16
CA HIS A 227 -0.54 -7.50 1.26
C HIS A 227 -0.11 -6.53 2.37
N SER A 228 0.23 -5.27 2.03
CA SER A 228 0.63 -4.25 2.99
C SER A 228 -0.52 -3.31 3.34
N TYR A 229 -0.91 -3.31 4.62
CA TYR A 229 -1.90 -2.36 5.15
C TYR A 229 -1.44 -0.91 4.96
N GLU A 230 -0.16 -0.63 5.20
CA GLU A 230 0.43 0.71 5.09
C GLU A 230 0.34 1.24 3.66
N MET A 231 0.65 0.39 2.66
CA MET A 231 0.50 0.72 1.25
C MET A 231 -0.97 0.97 0.89
N GLY A 232 -1.88 0.15 1.40
CA GLY A 232 -3.32 0.33 1.22
C GLY A 232 -3.82 1.70 1.73
N TYR A 233 -3.37 2.13 2.92
CA TYR A 233 -3.70 3.46 3.44
C TYR A 233 -3.02 4.59 2.68
N ALA A 234 -1.78 4.44 2.22
CA ALA A 234 -1.11 5.42 1.39
C ALA A 234 -1.88 5.67 0.08
N VAL A 235 -2.28 4.60 -0.61
CA VAL A 235 -3.10 4.67 -1.83
C VAL A 235 -4.48 5.30 -1.55
N LYS A 236 -5.11 4.95 -0.43
CA LYS A 236 -6.38 5.55 0.02
C LYS A 236 -6.26 7.07 0.21
N LEU A 237 -5.24 7.53 0.93
CA LEU A 237 -5.01 8.97 1.13
C LEU A 237 -4.76 9.70 -0.19
N CYS A 238 -3.99 9.10 -1.10
CA CYS A 238 -3.78 9.63 -2.45
C CYS A 238 -5.10 9.72 -3.23
N ARG A 239 -5.96 8.69 -3.16
CA ARG A 239 -7.28 8.69 -3.80
C ARG A 239 -8.18 9.77 -3.24
N MET A 240 -8.26 9.93 -1.91
CA MET A 240 -9.05 11.00 -1.28
C MET A 240 -8.55 12.39 -1.69
N ALA A 241 -7.25 12.60 -1.72
CA ALA A 241 -6.66 13.85 -2.20
C ALA A 241 -7.00 14.11 -3.68
N LEU A 242 -6.96 13.06 -4.52
CA LEU A 242 -7.32 13.14 -5.93
C LEU A 242 -8.79 13.50 -6.13
N LEU A 243 -9.70 12.89 -5.35
CA LEU A 243 -11.13 13.23 -5.35
C LEU A 243 -11.38 14.70 -4.97
N LEU A 244 -10.71 15.21 -3.94
CA LEU A 244 -10.81 16.61 -3.53
C LEU A 244 -10.27 17.57 -4.61
N LEU A 245 -9.15 17.22 -5.26
CA LEU A 245 -8.61 18.03 -6.35
C LEU A 245 -9.54 18.06 -7.57
N ILE A 246 -10.17 16.94 -7.91
CA ILE A 246 -11.18 16.86 -8.98
C ILE A 246 -12.41 17.70 -8.60
N TRP A 247 -12.83 17.66 -7.35
CA TRP A 247 -13.96 18.48 -6.90
C TRP A 247 -13.70 19.97 -7.08
N LEU A 248 -12.47 20.43 -6.81
CA LEU A 248 -12.06 21.85 -6.89
C LEU A 248 -11.73 22.30 -8.33
N PHE A 249 -11.06 21.47 -9.10
CA PHE A 249 -10.42 21.87 -10.36
C PHE A 249 -10.78 21.00 -11.56
N ASP A 250 -11.73 20.08 -11.45
CA ASP A 250 -12.19 19.18 -12.52
C ASP A 250 -11.01 18.41 -13.19
N TRP A 251 -10.93 18.44 -14.49
CA TRP A 251 -9.86 17.80 -15.28
C TRP A 251 -8.44 18.26 -14.91
N TRP A 252 -8.29 19.53 -14.60
CA TRP A 252 -6.98 20.07 -14.15
C TRP A 252 -6.62 19.52 -12.78
N GLY A 253 -7.60 19.30 -11.91
CA GLY A 253 -7.42 18.63 -10.62
C GLY A 253 -6.97 17.19 -10.76
N PHE A 254 -7.55 16.46 -11.73
CA PHE A 254 -7.15 15.08 -12.02
C PHE A 254 -5.70 15.00 -12.51
N ILE A 255 -5.35 15.81 -13.53
CA ILE A 255 -3.98 15.83 -14.09
C ILE A 255 -2.97 16.28 -13.02
N GLY A 256 -3.26 17.38 -12.34
CA GLY A 256 -2.40 17.90 -11.27
C GLY A 256 -2.25 16.93 -10.10
N GLY A 257 -3.33 16.24 -9.75
CA GLY A 257 -3.31 15.19 -8.71
C GLY A 257 -2.45 13.99 -9.07
N ILE A 258 -2.54 13.51 -10.31
CA ILE A 258 -1.66 12.42 -10.79
C ILE A 258 -0.20 12.86 -10.75
N LEU A 259 0.12 14.05 -11.25
CA LEU A 259 1.49 14.57 -11.20
C LEU A 259 1.97 14.75 -9.76
N GLY A 260 1.08 15.20 -8.86
CA GLY A 260 1.37 15.31 -7.44
C GLY A 260 1.66 13.95 -6.79
N ILE A 261 0.87 12.92 -7.08
CA ILE A 261 1.10 11.55 -6.59
C ILE A 261 2.42 11.00 -7.12
N LEU A 262 2.70 11.18 -8.42
CA LEU A 262 3.97 10.75 -9.01
C LEU A 262 5.17 11.45 -8.36
N ALA A 263 5.08 12.76 -8.16
CA ALA A 263 6.10 13.54 -7.47
C ALA A 263 6.28 13.08 -6.01
N LEU A 264 5.18 12.78 -5.31
CA LEU A 264 5.20 12.30 -3.93
C LEU A 264 5.88 10.92 -3.83
N VAL A 265 5.55 9.99 -4.72
CA VAL A 265 6.20 8.66 -4.77
C VAL A 265 7.68 8.82 -5.14
N ALA A 266 8.01 9.67 -6.11
CA ALA A 266 9.40 9.91 -6.53
C ALA A 266 10.24 10.59 -5.43
N SER A 267 9.62 11.41 -4.60
CA SER A 267 10.27 12.08 -3.46
C SER A 267 10.44 11.19 -2.23
N THR A 268 9.80 10.02 -2.21
CA THR A 268 9.91 9.06 -1.10
C THR A 268 11.33 8.54 -1.00
N ARG A 269 11.95 8.75 0.17
CA ARG A 269 13.32 8.29 0.43
C ARG A 269 13.27 7.02 1.26
N PRO A 270 13.71 5.86 0.70
CA PRO A 270 13.81 4.62 1.47
C PRO A 270 14.87 4.76 2.56
N LEU A 271 14.83 3.87 3.55
CA LEU A 271 15.85 3.84 4.62
C LEU A 271 17.25 3.67 4.06
N ILE A 272 17.42 2.71 3.17
CA ILE A 272 18.64 2.43 2.40
C ILE A 272 18.24 2.05 0.97
N GLY A 273 19.13 2.24 0.02
CA GLY A 273 18.92 1.77 -1.36
C GLY A 273 19.05 2.86 -2.43
N LYS A 274 18.82 2.46 -3.67
CA LYS A 274 19.01 3.30 -4.87
C LYS A 274 17.86 4.29 -5.12
N GLY A 275 16.72 4.11 -4.45
CA GLY A 275 15.52 4.93 -4.63
C GLY A 275 14.25 4.11 -4.45
N TYR A 276 13.16 4.77 -4.09
CA TYR A 276 11.88 4.11 -3.83
C TYR A 276 11.23 3.57 -5.09
N LEU A 277 11.42 4.23 -6.23
CA LEU A 277 10.93 3.83 -7.55
C LEU A 277 11.90 2.90 -8.32
N TYR A 278 12.98 2.44 -7.69
CA TYR A 278 13.85 1.47 -8.35
C TYR A 278 13.08 0.16 -8.61
N PRO A 279 13.17 -0.43 -9.82
CA PRO A 279 14.07 -0.16 -10.95
C PRO A 279 13.49 0.75 -12.05
N LEU A 280 12.43 1.48 -11.80
CA LEU A 280 11.86 2.42 -12.78
C LEU A 280 12.71 3.70 -12.87
N ILE A 281 13.17 4.21 -11.71
CA ILE A 281 14.04 5.38 -11.61
C ILE A 281 15.17 5.08 -10.61
N PRO A 282 16.45 4.98 -11.05
CA PRO A 282 16.92 4.95 -12.43
C PRO A 282 16.45 3.69 -13.17
N PHE A 283 16.19 3.85 -14.49
CA PHE A 283 15.62 2.76 -15.28
C PHE A 283 16.58 1.59 -15.46
N ASN A 284 16.15 0.43 -15.01
CA ASN A 284 16.85 -0.85 -15.25
C ASN A 284 15.84 -1.90 -15.78
N GLY A 285 15.79 -2.04 -17.10
CA GLY A 285 14.84 -2.95 -17.74
C GLY A 285 15.01 -4.42 -17.37
N LYS A 286 16.24 -4.86 -17.02
CA LYS A 286 16.50 -6.25 -16.60
C LYS A 286 15.88 -6.54 -15.23
N ASP A 287 16.06 -5.63 -14.29
CA ASP A 287 15.52 -5.79 -12.93
C ASP A 287 13.99 -5.59 -12.93
N LEU A 288 13.48 -4.69 -13.78
CA LEU A 288 12.02 -4.51 -13.94
C LEU A 288 11.36 -5.77 -14.51
N TRP A 289 12.01 -6.39 -15.52
CA TRP A 289 11.52 -7.65 -16.08
C TRP A 289 11.60 -8.79 -15.06
N ALA A 290 12.65 -8.85 -14.27
CA ALA A 290 12.82 -9.84 -13.20
C ALA A 290 11.76 -9.70 -12.10
N LEU A 291 11.35 -8.46 -11.77
CA LEU A 291 10.28 -8.17 -10.82
C LEU A 291 8.90 -8.61 -11.32
N LEU A 292 8.63 -8.46 -12.63
CA LEU A 292 7.35 -8.84 -13.22
C LEU A 292 7.27 -10.35 -13.53
N HIS A 293 8.42 -10.98 -13.83
CA HIS A 293 8.50 -12.39 -14.18
C HIS A 293 9.03 -13.20 -13.00
N HIS A 294 8.23 -14.12 -12.52
CA HIS A 294 8.70 -15.10 -11.53
C HIS A 294 9.76 -16.01 -12.17
N ARG A 295 11.02 -15.85 -11.75
CA ARG A 295 12.09 -16.80 -12.12
C ARG A 295 12.13 -17.93 -11.09
N PRO A 296 12.14 -19.21 -11.53
CA PRO A 296 12.43 -20.30 -10.60
C PRO A 296 13.80 -20.05 -9.96
N ILE A 297 13.92 -20.37 -8.68
CA ILE A 297 15.20 -20.28 -7.95
C ILE A 297 16.23 -21.10 -8.73
N ASP A 298 17.24 -20.43 -9.29
CA ASP A 298 18.29 -21.07 -10.07
C ASP A 298 19.02 -22.08 -9.18
N ARG A 299 18.84 -23.37 -9.47
CA ARG A 299 19.51 -24.48 -8.78
C ARG A 299 21.01 -24.57 -9.12
N ASN A 300 21.49 -23.77 -10.08
CA ASN A 300 22.86 -23.90 -10.63
C ASN A 300 23.87 -22.89 -10.06
N ASN A 301 23.53 -22.10 -9.04
CA ASN A 301 24.48 -21.19 -8.39
C ASN A 301 24.68 -21.53 -6.89
N SER A 302 24.75 -22.82 -6.58
CA SER A 302 25.25 -23.28 -5.28
C SER A 302 26.73 -23.61 -5.38
#